data_c49c9df5b0b8524ceac3f9af9a061d91
#
_entry.id   c49c9df5b0b8524ceac3f9af9a061d91
#
_cell.length_a   1.000
_cell.length_b   1.000
_cell.length_c   1.000
_cell.angle_alpha   90.00
_cell.angle_beta   90.00
_cell.angle_gamma   90.00
#
_symmetry.space_group_name_H-M   'P 1'
#
loop_
_entity.id
_entity.type
_entity.pdbx_description
1 polymer ?
#
loop_
_entity_poly.entity_id
_entity_poly.type
_entity_poly.pdbx_seq_one_letter_code
_entity_poly.pdbx_strand_id
1 'polypeptide(L)'
;MNIPKYYFQGKIILLCLSFFTASSLMLSQPLVWIETELFQDKGGWTSDTQFIDQMGSPFLLAHGLGKPVKDATTSVDFEETGDYHFWIRTRDWIPPGQGPGPGKFNILINDEVTGPVFGADEIFFWHWVYGGTVKINAHKIKLSLKDLTGFGGRCDIICFSKDKIDLPDNLKEIDGLRRKHANIPGKLNEHGKFDFVVIGGGVAGICAAVQAARLGSKVALIQNRPVLGGNSSSEVRVSTTGSTFVNRYPSIGKIVREIDNQEAGMGGPPGLYKDDLRKNVVLNEKNITLLPNLHLYDVVMDKNRIKGVRAVNVTTLEDNYIEGDLFADCTGDATLGILSGADHRYGRESKNITHEASAPPENDNLVMGSSNQWNAIRISEATDFPVEPWMFGFTDDYHFPLTSSSWNWESGFNNYHTVHQAEEIRDLNIRAIYSNWAFLKTKKYEQFKFYKLNELQFVTGKRESF
;
A
#
# COMPACT_ATOMS: atom_id res chain seq x y z
N MET A 1 2.13 -47.77 -60.28
CA MET A 1 3.57 -47.45 -60.32
C MET A 1 4.09 -47.57 -58.88
N ASN A 2 4.98 -48.52 -58.65
CA ASN A 2 5.46 -49.00 -57.37
C ASN A 2 6.37 -47.97 -56.69
N ILE A 3 6.20 -47.78 -55.37
CA ILE A 3 7.16 -47.15 -54.51
C ILE A 3 7.57 -48.17 -53.43
N PRO A 4 8.85 -48.50 -53.24
CA PRO A 4 9.24 -49.53 -52.30
C PRO A 4 9.41 -48.96 -50.86
N LYS A 5 9.02 -49.82 -49.91
CA LYS A 5 9.34 -49.70 -48.50
C LYS A 5 10.82 -49.94 -48.26
N TYR A 6 11.48 -49.05 -47.49
CA TYR A 6 12.72 -49.37 -46.81
C TYR A 6 12.53 -49.40 -45.30
N TYR A 7 12.75 -50.58 -44.76
CA TYR A 7 13.01 -50.82 -43.34
C TYR A 7 14.43 -50.31 -43.00
N PHE A 8 14.54 -49.56 -41.91
CA PHE A 8 15.81 -49.51 -41.18
C PHE A 8 15.52 -49.73 -39.70
N GLN A 9 15.93 -50.90 -39.22
CA GLN A 9 16.09 -51.23 -37.83
C GLN A 9 17.43 -50.65 -37.34
N GLY A 10 17.44 -50.18 -36.09
CA GLY A 10 18.67 -50.20 -35.36
C GLY A 10 18.98 -49.04 -34.43
N LYS A 11 18.61 -49.24 -33.16
CA LYS A 11 19.42 -48.85 -32.00
C LYS A 11 20.03 -47.44 -32.04
N ILE A 12 19.50 -46.52 -31.33
CA ILE A 12 20.14 -45.52 -30.41
C ILE A 12 18.99 -44.76 -29.75
N ILE A 13 18.55 -45.22 -28.60
CA ILE A 13 17.83 -44.41 -27.63
C ILE A 13 18.27 -44.93 -26.28
N LEU A 14 19.35 -44.40 -25.83
CA LEU A 14 19.71 -44.39 -24.38
C LEU A 14 20.85 -43.41 -24.17
N LEU A 15 20.53 -42.11 -24.24
CA LEU A 15 21.37 -41.05 -23.66
C LEU A 15 20.64 -39.70 -23.79
N CYS A 16 19.61 -39.48 -23.06
CA CYS A 16 19.08 -38.12 -22.76
C CYS A 16 18.11 -38.19 -21.58
N LEU A 17 18.52 -38.81 -20.48
CA LEU A 17 17.79 -38.76 -19.21
C LEU A 17 18.75 -38.54 -18.06
N SER A 18 19.45 -37.41 -18.08
CA SER A 18 20.25 -36.98 -16.95
C SER A 18 20.68 -35.51 -17.08
N PHE A 19 19.74 -34.59 -17.21
CA PHE A 19 19.99 -33.17 -16.97
C PHE A 19 18.64 -32.42 -16.70
N PHE A 20 17.89 -32.89 -15.71
CA PHE A 20 16.81 -32.08 -15.10
C PHE A 20 16.60 -32.53 -13.65
N THR A 21 17.67 -32.55 -12.90
CA THR A 21 17.59 -32.68 -11.42
C THR A 21 18.68 -31.84 -10.78
N ALA A 22 18.55 -30.53 -10.92
CA ALA A 22 19.35 -29.65 -10.11
C ALA A 22 18.67 -28.28 -10.10
N SER A 23 17.67 -28.10 -9.26
CA SER A 23 17.31 -26.80 -8.72
C SER A 23 16.20 -26.90 -7.66
N SER A 24 16.12 -27.99 -6.91
CA SER A 24 15.54 -27.94 -5.57
C SER A 24 16.66 -28.16 -4.57
N LEU A 25 17.61 -27.26 -4.51
CA LEU A 25 18.40 -27.08 -3.31
C LEU A 25 17.40 -26.66 -2.23
N MET A 26 16.88 -27.63 -1.52
CA MET A 26 16.19 -27.38 -0.26
C MET A 26 17.08 -26.45 0.56
N LEU A 27 16.57 -25.29 0.88
CA LEU A 27 17.04 -24.48 1.98
C LEU A 27 16.96 -25.39 3.23
N SER A 28 18.03 -26.11 3.53
CA SER A 28 18.08 -27.07 4.64
C SER A 28 18.37 -26.39 5.97
N GLN A 29 18.68 -25.10 5.92
CA GLN A 29 18.94 -24.29 7.12
C GLN A 29 17.74 -23.38 7.41
N PRO A 30 17.36 -23.21 8.68
CA PRO A 30 16.27 -22.31 9.05
C PRO A 30 16.63 -20.87 8.69
N LEU A 31 15.76 -20.24 7.89
CA LEU A 31 15.81 -18.80 7.67
C LEU A 31 15.22 -18.08 8.89
N VAL A 32 15.90 -17.05 9.36
CA VAL A 32 15.32 -16.09 10.30
C VAL A 32 14.68 -14.99 9.46
N TRP A 33 13.36 -15.02 9.37
CA TRP A 33 12.55 -14.15 8.51
C TRP A 33 11.75 -13.17 9.34
N ILE A 34 11.92 -11.89 9.10
CA ILE A 34 11.32 -10.82 9.90
C ILE A 34 10.54 -9.89 8.99
N GLU A 35 9.22 -9.86 9.16
CA GLU A 35 8.34 -8.85 8.58
C GLU A 35 8.45 -7.58 9.41
N THR A 36 8.83 -6.46 8.79
CA THR A 36 9.12 -5.24 9.56
C THR A 36 7.86 -4.57 10.12
N GLU A 37 6.72 -4.71 9.45
CA GLU A 37 5.43 -4.24 9.96
C GLU A 37 4.96 -4.94 11.23
N LEU A 38 5.55 -6.09 11.59
CA LEU A 38 5.31 -6.81 12.85
C LEU A 38 6.26 -6.38 13.98
N PHE A 39 7.12 -5.38 13.78
CA PHE A 39 8.00 -4.87 14.84
C PHE A 39 7.20 -4.48 16.09
N GLN A 40 7.74 -4.82 17.26
CA GLN A 40 7.12 -4.59 18.57
C GLN A 40 6.96 -3.10 18.90
N ASP A 41 7.97 -2.28 18.59
CA ASP A 41 7.91 -0.82 18.66
C ASP A 41 8.27 -0.27 17.28
N LYS A 42 7.32 0.35 16.62
CA LYS A 42 7.54 0.98 15.31
C LYS A 42 8.21 2.35 15.41
N GLY A 43 8.42 2.87 16.62
CA GLY A 43 9.02 4.18 16.84
C GLY A 43 8.25 5.29 16.13
N GLY A 44 8.92 5.93 15.16
CA GLY A 44 8.30 6.92 14.28
C GLY A 44 8.02 6.40 12.85
N TRP A 45 8.25 5.10 12.58
CA TRP A 45 7.90 4.46 11.32
C TRP A 45 6.42 4.11 11.28
N THR A 46 5.83 4.21 10.11
CA THR A 46 4.42 3.91 9.88
C THR A 46 4.28 2.67 8.99
N SER A 47 3.34 1.77 9.30
CA SER A 47 3.01 0.69 8.39
C SER A 47 2.23 1.25 7.20
N ASP A 48 2.77 1.08 6.00
CA ASP A 48 2.07 1.38 4.76
C ASP A 48 1.39 0.11 4.23
N THR A 49 0.08 0.17 4.11
CA THR A 49 -0.78 -0.96 3.71
C THR A 49 -1.46 -0.74 2.36
N GLN A 50 -1.04 0.29 1.60
CA GLN A 50 -1.74 0.68 0.38
C GLN A 50 -1.39 -0.20 -0.83
N PHE A 51 -0.22 -0.84 -0.82
CA PHE A 51 0.37 -1.47 -2.00
C PHE A 51 0.53 -2.99 -1.87
N ILE A 52 -0.30 -3.63 -1.04
CA ILE A 52 -0.23 -5.08 -0.78
C ILE A 52 -0.37 -5.89 -2.07
N ASP A 53 -1.20 -5.47 -3.01
CA ASP A 53 -1.36 -6.13 -4.31
C ASP A 53 -0.06 -6.11 -5.15
N GLN A 54 0.84 -5.15 -4.88
CA GLN A 54 2.13 -4.99 -5.56
C GLN A 54 3.29 -5.55 -4.75
N MET A 55 3.14 -5.62 -3.42
CA MET A 55 4.18 -5.96 -2.47
C MET A 55 4.04 -7.34 -1.86
N GLY A 56 2.80 -7.84 -1.73
CA GLY A 56 2.45 -9.05 -1.02
C GLY A 56 2.28 -8.89 0.49
N SER A 57 2.67 -7.77 1.07
CA SER A 57 2.53 -7.40 2.48
C SER A 57 2.56 -5.89 2.68
N PRO A 58 2.20 -5.37 3.86
CA PRO A 58 2.58 -4.04 4.31
C PRO A 58 4.10 -3.91 4.47
N PHE A 59 4.59 -2.69 4.63
CA PHE A 59 5.99 -2.41 4.94
C PHE A 59 6.11 -1.21 5.90
N LEU A 60 7.28 -1.01 6.51
CA LEU A 60 7.55 0.17 7.31
C LEU A 60 8.08 1.32 6.45
N LEU A 61 7.49 2.51 6.66
CA LEU A 61 7.80 3.77 5.98
C LEU A 61 8.25 4.83 7.00
N ALA A 62 9.44 5.41 6.81
CA ALA A 62 9.95 6.53 7.60
C ALA A 62 9.46 7.86 7.03
N HIS A 63 8.29 8.33 7.47
CA HIS A 63 7.64 9.54 6.94
C HIS A 63 7.86 10.76 7.86
N GLY A 64 9.11 11.24 7.92
CA GLY A 64 9.57 12.26 8.87
C GLY A 64 9.56 13.71 8.38
N LEU A 65 9.06 13.99 7.16
CA LEU A 65 9.00 15.32 6.56
C LEU A 65 10.36 16.05 6.51
N GLY A 66 11.41 15.30 6.13
CA GLY A 66 12.78 15.80 6.07
C GLY A 66 13.52 15.81 7.40
N LYS A 67 13.00 15.14 8.42
CA LYS A 67 13.67 14.92 9.71
C LYS A 67 13.62 13.43 10.06
N PRO A 68 14.74 12.83 10.48
CA PRO A 68 14.77 11.44 10.91
C PRO A 68 13.70 11.16 11.96
N VAL A 69 13.00 10.05 11.79
CA VAL A 69 12.01 9.56 12.76
C VAL A 69 12.67 8.71 13.84
N LYS A 70 11.96 8.45 14.94
CA LYS A 70 12.43 7.56 16.01
C LYS A 70 12.59 6.15 15.47
N ASP A 71 13.64 5.45 15.92
CA ASP A 71 13.97 4.09 15.51
C ASP A 71 12.81 3.11 15.76
N ALA A 72 12.55 2.24 14.78
CA ALA A 72 11.70 1.09 14.99
C ALA A 72 12.53 -0.07 15.54
N THR A 73 12.00 -0.82 16.52
CA THR A 73 12.75 -1.88 17.20
C THR A 73 11.94 -3.14 17.44
N THR A 74 12.62 -4.28 17.38
CA THR A 74 12.05 -5.57 17.76
C THR A 74 13.11 -6.48 18.37
N SER A 75 12.67 -7.53 19.05
CA SER A 75 13.53 -8.64 19.48
C SER A 75 13.44 -9.79 18.48
N VAL A 76 14.59 -10.36 18.12
CA VAL A 76 14.69 -11.50 17.20
C VAL A 76 15.39 -12.65 17.90
N ASP A 77 14.78 -13.84 17.80
CA ASP A 77 15.32 -15.06 18.37
C ASP A 77 16.05 -15.88 17.28
N PHE A 78 17.23 -16.38 17.60
CA PHE A 78 18.06 -17.24 16.77
C PHE A 78 18.23 -18.60 17.45
N GLU A 79 17.97 -19.67 16.71
CA GLU A 79 18.18 -21.03 17.24
C GLU A 79 19.65 -21.31 17.53
N GLU A 80 20.55 -20.77 16.72
CA GLU A 80 22.00 -20.93 16.86
C GLU A 80 22.71 -19.57 16.78
N THR A 81 23.83 -19.46 17.51
CA THR A 81 24.78 -18.34 17.37
C THR A 81 25.76 -18.62 16.23
N GLY A 82 26.52 -17.60 15.82
CA GLY A 82 27.54 -17.71 14.78
C GLY A 82 27.42 -16.62 13.70
N ASP A 83 28.07 -16.85 12.57
CA ASP A 83 28.06 -15.91 11.46
C ASP A 83 26.83 -16.15 10.60
N TYR A 84 26.16 -15.04 10.24
CA TYR A 84 24.97 -15.02 9.40
C TYR A 84 25.15 -14.03 8.26
N HIS A 85 24.75 -14.42 7.07
CA HIS A 85 24.46 -13.49 5.97
C HIS A 85 23.09 -12.87 6.21
N PHE A 86 22.91 -11.59 5.82
CA PHE A 86 21.60 -10.97 5.91
C PHE A 86 21.25 -10.12 4.67
N TRP A 87 19.97 -10.00 4.42
CA TRP A 87 19.39 -9.26 3.31
C TRP A 87 18.23 -8.42 3.80
N ILE A 88 18.03 -7.29 3.12
CA ILE A 88 16.94 -6.37 3.36
C ILE A 88 16.14 -6.23 2.07
N ARG A 89 14.82 -6.39 2.14
CA ARG A 89 13.94 -6.05 1.03
C ARG A 89 13.54 -4.60 1.15
N THR A 90 13.96 -3.78 0.20
CA THR A 90 13.78 -2.33 0.18
C THR A 90 13.64 -1.81 -1.25
N ARG A 91 13.39 -0.52 -1.42
CA ARG A 91 13.46 0.17 -2.71
C ARG A 91 13.92 1.60 -2.53
N ASP A 92 14.60 2.14 -3.53
CA ASP A 92 14.70 3.58 -3.74
C ASP A 92 13.41 4.08 -4.42
N TRP A 93 12.88 5.23 -4.01
CA TRP A 93 11.64 5.74 -4.57
C TRP A 93 11.84 6.92 -5.55
N ILE A 94 13.10 7.26 -5.84
CA ILE A 94 13.45 8.24 -6.88
C ILE A 94 13.99 7.47 -8.10
N PRO A 95 13.50 7.79 -9.32
CA PRO A 95 14.00 7.14 -10.53
C PRO A 95 15.51 7.31 -10.72
N PRO A 96 16.20 6.30 -11.28
CA PRO A 96 17.64 6.34 -11.51
C PRO A 96 18.08 7.59 -12.28
N GLY A 97 19.26 8.12 -11.93
CA GLY A 97 19.85 9.30 -12.59
C GLY A 97 19.21 10.63 -12.19
N GLN A 98 18.28 10.65 -11.25
CA GLN A 98 17.62 11.87 -10.76
C GLN A 98 18.08 12.30 -9.36
N GLY A 99 19.26 11.89 -8.96
CA GLY A 99 19.90 12.14 -7.68
C GLY A 99 19.94 10.89 -6.79
N PRO A 100 20.71 10.94 -5.69
CA PRO A 100 20.78 9.84 -4.73
C PRO A 100 19.44 9.68 -4.03
N GLY A 101 19.06 8.44 -3.76
CA GLY A 101 17.80 8.12 -3.08
C GLY A 101 17.64 8.82 -1.73
N PRO A 102 16.46 9.37 -1.46
CA PRO A 102 16.22 10.12 -0.22
C PRO A 102 15.96 9.24 0.99
N GLY A 103 15.46 8.02 0.80
CA GLY A 103 14.96 7.14 1.84
C GLY A 103 16.04 6.34 2.59
N LYS A 104 17.12 7.02 3.02
CA LYS A 104 18.28 6.38 3.65
C LYS A 104 17.99 5.90 5.07
N PHE A 105 18.38 4.67 5.37
CA PHE A 105 18.32 4.12 6.72
C PHE A 105 19.44 3.10 6.99
N ASN A 106 19.68 2.83 8.28
CA ASN A 106 20.60 1.81 8.77
C ASN A 106 19.83 0.70 9.48
N ILE A 107 20.42 -0.51 9.44
CA ILE A 107 20.07 -1.62 10.33
C ILE A 107 21.00 -1.57 11.53
N LEU A 108 20.45 -1.73 12.74
CA LEU A 108 21.24 -1.85 13.96
C LEU A 108 20.96 -3.22 14.61
N ILE A 109 22.03 -3.89 15.02
CA ILE A 109 21.98 -5.10 15.84
C ILE A 109 22.60 -4.76 17.19
N ASN A 110 21.81 -4.90 18.26
CA ASN A 110 22.20 -4.52 19.61
C ASN A 110 22.78 -3.08 19.70
N ASP A 111 22.11 -2.15 19.00
CA ASP A 111 22.43 -0.73 18.89
C ASP A 111 23.71 -0.41 18.08
N GLU A 112 24.34 -1.41 17.44
CA GLU A 112 25.49 -1.22 16.55
C GLU A 112 25.03 -1.24 15.08
N VAL A 113 25.47 -0.21 14.30
CA VAL A 113 25.19 -0.12 12.87
C VAL A 113 25.80 -1.32 12.15
N THR A 114 24.99 -2.02 11.39
CA THR A 114 25.38 -3.24 10.68
C THR A 114 25.02 -3.14 9.19
N GLY A 115 25.99 -3.45 8.33
CA GLY A 115 25.83 -3.38 6.86
C GLY A 115 25.95 -1.99 6.27
N PRO A 116 25.58 -1.81 4.98
CA PRO A 116 25.62 -0.54 4.29
C PRO A 116 24.44 0.35 4.70
N VAL A 117 24.39 1.57 4.14
CA VAL A 117 23.18 2.40 4.13
C VAL A 117 22.22 1.82 3.09
N PHE A 118 20.97 1.62 3.47
CA PHE A 118 19.90 1.06 2.63
C PHE A 118 18.96 2.16 2.11
N GLY A 119 18.18 1.82 1.06
CA GLY A 119 17.10 2.67 0.51
C GLY A 119 17.58 3.81 -0.37
N ALA A 120 18.82 3.74 -0.91
CA ALA A 120 19.42 4.78 -1.75
C ALA A 120 20.42 4.22 -2.78
N ASP A 121 20.10 3.10 -3.38
CA ASP A 121 20.95 2.38 -4.34
C ASP A 121 20.55 2.57 -5.80
N GLU A 122 19.66 3.53 -6.07
CA GLU A 122 19.13 3.88 -7.38
C GLU A 122 18.31 2.76 -8.05
N ILE A 123 17.85 1.76 -7.29
CA ILE A 123 16.96 0.71 -7.80
C ILE A 123 15.50 1.06 -7.46
N PHE A 124 14.75 1.49 -8.47
CA PHE A 124 13.40 2.03 -8.38
C PHE A 124 12.27 0.97 -8.33
N PHE A 125 12.58 -0.20 -7.80
CA PHE A 125 11.61 -1.26 -7.55
C PHE A 125 12.00 -2.03 -6.30
N TRP A 126 11.07 -2.79 -5.74
CA TRP A 126 11.32 -3.61 -4.57
C TRP A 126 12.27 -4.76 -4.91
N HIS A 127 13.39 -4.86 -4.18
CA HIS A 127 14.43 -5.85 -4.41
C HIS A 127 15.18 -6.17 -3.12
N TRP A 128 15.99 -7.20 -3.17
CA TRP A 128 16.83 -7.61 -2.06
C TRP A 128 18.21 -6.96 -2.12
N VAL A 129 18.59 -6.30 -1.04
CA VAL A 129 19.94 -5.75 -0.84
C VAL A 129 20.68 -6.62 0.14
N TYR A 130 21.84 -7.16 -0.28
CA TYR A 130 22.71 -7.91 0.59
C TYR A 130 23.38 -7.00 1.62
N GLY A 131 23.13 -7.24 2.89
CA GLY A 131 23.67 -6.43 4.00
C GLY A 131 25.08 -6.82 4.45
N GLY A 132 25.58 -7.99 4.02
CA GLY A 132 26.85 -8.51 4.44
C GLY A 132 26.75 -9.70 5.40
N THR A 133 27.84 -9.94 6.12
CA THR A 133 27.91 -10.99 7.17
C THR A 133 27.98 -10.33 8.54
N VAL A 134 27.23 -10.86 9.49
CA VAL A 134 27.20 -10.39 10.86
C VAL A 134 27.35 -11.56 11.84
N LYS A 135 28.07 -11.34 12.94
CA LYS A 135 28.22 -12.34 13.99
C LYS A 135 27.12 -12.18 15.04
N ILE A 136 26.27 -13.19 15.14
CA ILE A 136 25.23 -13.28 16.16
C ILE A 136 25.80 -14.02 17.38
N ASN A 137 26.00 -13.29 18.48
CA ASN A 137 26.68 -13.81 19.69
C ASN A 137 25.69 -14.24 20.79
N ALA A 138 24.38 -14.04 20.58
CA ALA A 138 23.34 -14.39 21.54
C ALA A 138 22.13 -14.96 20.83
N HIS A 139 21.38 -15.86 21.46
CA HIS A 139 20.13 -16.40 20.90
C HIS A 139 19.02 -15.37 20.77
N LYS A 140 19.12 -14.24 21.45
CA LYS A 140 18.18 -13.13 21.34
C LYS A 140 18.95 -11.84 21.13
N ILE A 141 18.57 -11.09 20.08
CA ILE A 141 19.14 -9.80 19.75
C ILE A 141 18.07 -8.72 19.69
N LYS A 142 18.47 -7.47 19.85
CA LYS A 142 17.68 -6.29 19.48
C LYS A 142 17.98 -5.95 18.03
N LEU A 143 16.96 -5.86 17.19
CA LEU A 143 17.05 -5.41 15.82
C LEU A 143 16.35 -4.04 15.69
N SER A 144 16.98 -3.07 15.01
CA SER A 144 16.41 -1.73 14.84
C SER A 144 16.55 -1.22 13.42
N LEU A 145 15.57 -0.43 12.99
CA LEU A 145 15.61 0.41 11.79
C LEU A 145 15.86 1.85 12.22
N LYS A 146 16.95 2.43 11.77
CA LYS A 146 17.32 3.81 12.05
C LYS A 146 17.21 4.67 10.81
N ASP A 147 16.21 5.54 10.77
CA ASP A 147 16.03 6.52 9.71
C ASP A 147 17.14 7.57 9.74
N LEU A 148 17.65 7.98 8.58
CA LEU A 148 18.71 8.96 8.46
C LEU A 148 18.24 10.31 7.89
N THR A 149 17.07 10.35 7.27
CA THR A 149 16.67 11.52 6.46
C THR A 149 15.25 12.02 6.72
N GLY A 150 14.34 11.15 7.10
CA GLY A 150 12.90 11.46 7.19
C GLY A 150 12.21 11.61 5.84
N PHE A 151 12.85 11.15 4.77
CA PHE A 151 12.32 11.22 3.41
C PHE A 151 11.93 9.85 2.85
N GLY A 152 11.14 9.10 3.59
CA GLY A 152 10.46 7.92 3.08
C GLY A 152 11.34 6.67 2.92
N GLY A 153 12.26 6.42 3.85
CA GLY A 153 12.95 5.13 3.97
C GLY A 153 11.94 3.99 4.08
N ARG A 154 12.15 2.87 3.37
CA ARG A 154 11.20 1.75 3.27
C ARG A 154 11.89 0.44 3.52
N CYS A 155 11.33 -0.33 4.44
CA CYS A 155 11.80 -1.68 4.73
C CYS A 155 10.60 -2.64 4.82
N ASP A 156 10.66 -3.70 4.03
CA ASP A 156 9.64 -4.75 3.99
C ASP A 156 10.09 -5.95 4.86
N ILE A 157 11.13 -6.64 4.43
CA ILE A 157 11.60 -7.87 5.07
C ILE A 157 13.07 -7.75 5.42
N ILE A 158 13.45 -8.33 6.57
CA ILE A 158 14.83 -8.60 6.96
C ILE A 158 14.99 -10.10 7.06
N CYS A 159 15.98 -10.66 6.35
CA CYS A 159 16.21 -12.09 6.32
C CYS A 159 17.66 -12.42 6.72
N PHE A 160 17.84 -13.44 7.59
CA PHE A 160 19.16 -13.97 7.94
C PHE A 160 19.26 -15.45 7.58
N SER A 161 20.45 -15.87 7.11
CA SER A 161 20.80 -17.26 6.85
C SER A 161 22.28 -17.52 7.16
N LYS A 162 22.61 -18.73 7.60
CA LYS A 162 24.02 -19.16 7.74
C LYS A 162 24.70 -19.33 6.39
N ASP A 163 23.92 -19.69 5.38
CA ASP A 163 24.42 -19.83 4.01
C ASP A 163 24.12 -18.56 3.21
N LYS A 164 25.02 -18.22 2.30
CA LYS A 164 24.74 -17.18 1.31
C LYS A 164 23.81 -17.76 0.24
N ILE A 165 22.57 -17.27 0.20
CA ILE A 165 21.50 -17.76 -0.66
C ILE A 165 21.03 -16.68 -1.63
N ASP A 166 20.36 -17.09 -2.71
CA ASP A 166 19.61 -16.21 -3.59
C ASP A 166 18.15 -16.20 -3.14
N LEU A 167 17.63 -15.01 -2.84
CA LEU A 167 16.25 -14.81 -2.44
C LEU A 167 15.39 -14.49 -3.67
N PRO A 168 14.14 -15.00 -3.75
CA PRO A 168 13.28 -14.77 -4.91
C PRO A 168 12.73 -13.34 -4.95
N ASP A 169 12.53 -12.81 -6.16
CA ASP A 169 11.82 -11.54 -6.40
C ASP A 169 10.33 -11.74 -6.72
N ASN A 170 9.93 -12.98 -7.02
CA ASN A 170 8.55 -13.32 -7.33
C ASN A 170 7.68 -13.31 -6.07
N LEU A 171 6.58 -12.54 -6.07
CA LEU A 171 5.71 -12.37 -4.90
C LEU A 171 5.11 -13.69 -4.37
N LYS A 172 4.80 -14.63 -5.24
CA LYS A 172 4.25 -15.94 -4.83
C LYS A 172 5.29 -16.77 -4.08
N GLU A 173 6.54 -16.71 -4.50
CA GLU A 173 7.66 -17.41 -3.84
C GLU A 173 8.00 -16.73 -2.51
N ILE A 174 8.00 -15.39 -2.48
CA ILE A 174 8.15 -14.60 -1.25
C ILE A 174 7.04 -14.94 -0.25
N ASP A 175 5.78 -15.00 -0.68
CA ASP A 175 4.66 -15.40 0.18
C ASP A 175 4.82 -16.83 0.71
N GLY A 176 5.31 -17.75 -0.12
CA GLY A 176 5.65 -19.10 0.32
C GLY A 176 6.71 -19.15 1.42
N LEU A 177 7.77 -18.33 1.31
CA LEU A 177 8.80 -18.22 2.35
C LEU A 177 8.26 -17.52 3.60
N ARG A 178 7.47 -16.46 3.44
CA ARG A 178 6.79 -15.75 4.54
C ARG A 178 5.94 -16.72 5.37
N ARG A 179 5.05 -17.47 4.73
CA ARG A 179 4.17 -18.45 5.40
C ARG A 179 4.95 -19.57 6.09
N LYS A 180 6.11 -19.91 5.59
CA LYS A 180 6.96 -20.97 6.17
C LYS A 180 7.83 -20.49 7.33
N HIS A 181 8.35 -19.27 7.26
CA HIS A 181 9.43 -18.81 8.14
C HIS A 181 9.06 -17.60 9.01
N ALA A 182 8.09 -16.75 8.59
CA ALA A 182 7.57 -15.72 9.48
C ALA A 182 6.72 -16.39 10.58
N ASN A 183 6.85 -15.94 11.79
CA ASN A 183 6.09 -16.48 12.93
C ASN A 183 4.63 -15.99 12.89
N ILE A 184 3.94 -16.27 11.77
CA ILE A 184 2.53 -15.91 11.55
C ILE A 184 1.68 -17.10 11.96
N PRO A 185 0.61 -16.90 12.75
CA PRO A 185 -0.32 -17.99 13.08
C PRO A 185 -0.90 -18.61 11.80
N GLY A 186 -0.62 -19.88 11.56
CA GLY A 186 -1.08 -20.62 10.35
C GLY A 186 -2.58 -20.95 10.34
N LYS A 187 -3.36 -20.42 11.28
CA LYS A 187 -4.78 -20.71 11.41
C LYS A 187 -5.62 -19.74 10.57
N LEU A 188 -6.46 -20.29 9.71
CA LEU A 188 -7.48 -19.52 9.00
C LEU A 188 -8.58 -19.09 9.98
N ASN A 189 -8.82 -17.78 10.09
CA ASN A 189 -9.91 -17.23 10.89
C ASN A 189 -11.21 -17.25 10.07
N GLU A 190 -12.13 -18.15 10.39
CA GLU A 190 -13.43 -18.24 9.75
C GLU A 190 -14.46 -17.39 10.48
N HIS A 191 -15.06 -16.41 9.77
CA HIS A 191 -16.04 -15.49 10.32
C HIS A 191 -17.48 -15.96 10.16
N GLY A 192 -17.68 -17.14 9.55
CA GLY A 192 -18.99 -17.71 9.27
C GLY A 192 -19.68 -17.07 8.05
N LYS A 193 -20.99 -17.33 7.92
CA LYS A 193 -21.79 -16.92 6.78
C LYS A 193 -22.63 -15.68 7.08
N PHE A 194 -22.72 -14.80 6.06
CA PHE A 194 -23.49 -13.57 6.05
C PHE A 194 -24.47 -13.55 4.88
N ASP A 195 -25.58 -12.82 5.02
CA ASP A 195 -26.51 -12.59 3.90
C ASP A 195 -25.90 -11.64 2.89
N PHE A 196 -25.11 -10.66 3.38
CA PHE A 196 -24.46 -9.65 2.54
C PHE A 196 -23.06 -9.31 3.04
N VAL A 197 -22.08 -9.39 2.16
CA VAL A 197 -20.66 -9.05 2.41
C VAL A 197 -20.30 -7.82 1.60
N VAL A 198 -19.94 -6.75 2.28
CA VAL A 198 -19.54 -5.48 1.68
C VAL A 198 -18.03 -5.34 1.82
N ILE A 199 -17.31 -5.23 0.69
CA ILE A 199 -15.87 -5.05 0.64
C ILE A 199 -15.55 -3.59 0.34
N GLY A 200 -14.89 -2.92 1.29
CA GLY A 200 -14.58 -1.50 1.25
C GLY A 200 -15.48 -0.68 2.16
N GLY A 201 -14.89 -0.12 3.23
CA GLY A 201 -15.57 0.74 4.23
C GLY A 201 -15.52 2.23 3.89
N GLY A 202 -15.49 2.58 2.60
CA GLY A 202 -15.72 3.94 2.14
C GLY A 202 -17.17 4.39 2.35
N VAL A 203 -17.51 5.63 2.01
CA VAL A 203 -18.88 6.16 2.19
C VAL A 203 -19.92 5.25 1.52
N ALA A 204 -19.67 4.75 0.32
CA ALA A 204 -20.56 3.86 -0.39
C ALA A 204 -20.79 2.54 0.37
N GLY A 205 -19.71 1.90 0.84
CA GLY A 205 -19.80 0.64 1.58
C GLY A 205 -20.48 0.79 2.94
N ILE A 206 -20.20 1.87 3.66
CA ILE A 206 -20.90 2.17 4.91
C ILE A 206 -22.42 2.30 4.66
N CYS A 207 -22.81 3.08 3.64
CA CYS A 207 -24.23 3.26 3.30
C CYS A 207 -24.89 1.94 2.90
N ALA A 208 -24.22 1.10 2.11
CA ALA A 208 -24.73 -0.21 1.71
C ALA A 208 -24.90 -1.14 2.91
N ALA A 209 -23.89 -1.23 3.77
CA ALA A 209 -23.92 -2.09 4.97
C ALA A 209 -25.00 -1.65 5.96
N VAL A 210 -25.07 -0.36 6.29
CA VAL A 210 -26.05 0.19 7.24
C VAL A 210 -27.47 0.00 6.72
N GLN A 211 -27.72 0.28 5.45
CA GLN A 211 -29.05 0.10 4.87
C GLN A 211 -29.48 -1.37 4.86
N ALA A 212 -28.61 -2.28 4.46
CA ALA A 212 -28.91 -3.72 4.46
C ALA A 212 -29.18 -4.25 5.86
N ALA A 213 -28.38 -3.84 6.84
CA ALA A 213 -28.55 -4.22 8.24
C ALA A 213 -29.89 -3.74 8.83
N ARG A 214 -30.30 -2.50 8.52
CA ARG A 214 -31.59 -1.92 8.92
C ARG A 214 -32.79 -2.63 8.29
N LEU A 215 -32.58 -3.25 7.13
CA LEU A 215 -33.58 -4.10 6.47
C LEU A 215 -33.59 -5.56 6.98
N GLY A 216 -32.75 -5.88 7.96
CA GLY A 216 -32.72 -7.17 8.63
C GLY A 216 -31.66 -8.15 8.15
N SER A 217 -30.82 -7.79 7.16
CA SER A 217 -29.74 -8.66 6.68
C SER A 217 -28.60 -8.74 7.70
N LYS A 218 -28.00 -9.93 7.84
CA LYS A 218 -26.72 -10.14 8.54
C LYS A 218 -25.57 -9.73 7.62
N VAL A 219 -24.84 -8.67 7.97
CA VAL A 219 -23.86 -8.01 7.10
C VAL A 219 -22.45 -8.14 7.65
N ALA A 220 -21.48 -8.48 6.79
CA ALA A 220 -20.05 -8.24 7.04
C ALA A 220 -19.61 -6.98 6.29
N LEU A 221 -18.98 -6.03 6.99
CA LEU A 221 -18.32 -4.88 6.39
C LEU A 221 -16.80 -5.05 6.55
N ILE A 222 -16.13 -5.29 5.43
CA ILE A 222 -14.67 -5.51 5.36
C ILE A 222 -14.00 -4.19 4.99
N GLN A 223 -12.97 -3.80 5.73
CA GLN A 223 -12.20 -2.60 5.45
C GLN A 223 -10.70 -2.89 5.60
N ASN A 224 -9.91 -2.54 4.59
CA ASN A 224 -8.45 -2.78 4.57
C ASN A 224 -7.62 -1.76 5.38
N ARG A 225 -8.27 -0.81 6.03
CA ARG A 225 -7.64 0.26 6.83
C ARG A 225 -8.24 0.35 8.23
N PRO A 226 -7.55 1.00 9.19
CA PRO A 226 -8.04 1.11 10.56
C PRO A 226 -9.26 2.03 10.69
N VAL A 227 -9.49 2.93 9.72
CA VAL A 227 -10.58 3.91 9.75
C VAL A 227 -11.56 3.69 8.61
N LEU A 228 -12.80 4.12 8.82
CA LEU A 228 -13.87 4.11 7.83
C LEU A 228 -13.97 5.47 7.11
N GLY A 229 -14.50 5.47 5.88
CA GLY A 229 -14.76 6.69 5.11
C GLY A 229 -14.01 6.78 3.80
N GLY A 230 -12.96 5.96 3.58
CA GLY A 230 -12.15 6.01 2.36
C GLY A 230 -11.55 7.40 2.14
N ASN A 231 -11.77 7.99 0.97
CA ASN A 231 -11.30 9.35 0.69
C ASN A 231 -11.80 10.41 1.69
N SER A 232 -12.98 10.20 2.30
CA SER A 232 -13.53 11.12 3.30
C SER A 232 -13.04 10.88 4.71
N SER A 233 -12.07 9.98 4.92
CA SER A 233 -11.45 9.73 6.22
C SER A 233 -10.38 10.75 6.58
N SER A 234 -9.92 10.72 7.83
CA SER A 234 -8.78 11.51 8.30
C SER A 234 -7.45 11.17 7.59
N GLU A 235 -7.36 10.01 6.94
CA GLU A 235 -6.15 9.56 6.24
C GLU A 235 -5.98 10.22 4.87
N VAL A 236 -7.08 10.54 4.17
CA VAL A 236 -7.05 11.14 2.82
C VAL A 236 -7.51 12.58 2.82
N ARG A 237 -8.51 12.90 3.64
CA ARG A 237 -8.99 14.28 3.90
C ARG A 237 -9.68 14.97 2.73
N VAL A 238 -10.54 14.25 2.05
CA VAL A 238 -11.48 14.80 1.07
C VAL A 238 -12.83 14.98 1.73
N SER A 239 -13.37 16.20 1.68
CA SER A 239 -14.70 16.45 2.22
C SER A 239 -15.77 15.80 1.34
N THR A 240 -16.84 15.31 1.98
CA THR A 240 -18.04 14.89 1.28
C THR A 240 -18.80 16.13 0.83
N THR A 241 -19.08 16.24 -0.46
CA THR A 241 -19.82 17.38 -1.04
C THR A 241 -21.02 16.90 -1.82
N GLY A 242 -21.97 17.80 -2.05
CA GLY A 242 -23.18 17.56 -2.83
C GLY A 242 -24.47 17.77 -2.03
N SER A 243 -25.58 17.78 -2.74
CA SER A 243 -26.91 17.97 -2.17
C SER A 243 -27.63 16.66 -2.04
N THR A 244 -27.89 16.22 -0.82
CA THR A 244 -28.49 14.91 -0.52
C THR A 244 -30.02 14.93 -0.34
N PHE A 245 -30.68 16.09 -0.51
CA PHE A 245 -32.13 16.24 -0.27
C PHE A 245 -32.92 16.96 -1.35
N VAL A 246 -32.28 17.36 -2.44
CA VAL A 246 -32.94 18.20 -3.48
C VAL A 246 -33.38 17.40 -4.72
N ASN A 247 -33.39 16.09 -4.63
CA ASN A 247 -33.76 15.22 -5.75
C ASN A 247 -35.14 14.57 -5.55
N ARG A 248 -35.58 13.78 -6.54
CA ARG A 248 -36.83 12.99 -6.49
C ARG A 248 -36.92 12.04 -5.28
N TYR A 249 -35.76 11.62 -4.74
CA TYR A 249 -35.66 10.66 -3.63
C TYR A 249 -34.85 11.25 -2.47
N PRO A 250 -35.37 12.21 -1.71
CA PRO A 250 -34.63 12.96 -0.70
C PRO A 250 -34.16 12.09 0.49
N SER A 251 -34.72 10.89 0.63
CA SER A 251 -34.32 9.94 1.68
C SER A 251 -33.03 9.19 1.39
N ILE A 252 -32.55 9.15 0.14
CA ILE A 252 -31.31 8.43 -0.23
C ILE A 252 -30.11 8.96 0.53
N GLY A 253 -30.04 10.27 0.80
CA GLY A 253 -28.94 10.88 1.53
C GLY A 253 -29.00 10.77 3.07
N LYS A 254 -29.97 10.08 3.66
CA LYS A 254 -30.10 10.01 5.12
C LYS A 254 -28.86 9.46 5.81
N ILE A 255 -28.35 8.30 5.35
CA ILE A 255 -27.20 7.64 5.98
C ILE A 255 -25.95 8.51 5.81
N VAL A 256 -25.73 9.15 4.65
CA VAL A 256 -24.61 10.07 4.45
C VAL A 256 -24.59 11.16 5.52
N ARG A 257 -25.75 11.72 5.89
CA ARG A 257 -25.84 12.73 6.95
C ARG A 257 -25.58 12.20 8.36
N GLU A 258 -25.81 10.91 8.59
CA GLU A 258 -25.51 10.28 9.86
C GLU A 258 -24.01 10.02 10.05
N ILE A 259 -23.29 9.79 8.95
CA ILE A 259 -21.86 9.42 8.96
C ILE A 259 -20.93 10.59 8.62
N ASP A 260 -21.47 11.72 8.19
CA ASP A 260 -20.70 12.91 7.83
C ASP A 260 -21.44 14.18 8.23
N ASN A 261 -20.82 14.99 9.08
CA ASN A 261 -21.36 16.27 9.52
C ASN A 261 -21.04 17.44 8.59
N GLN A 262 -20.34 17.21 7.47
CA GLN A 262 -19.94 18.20 6.47
C GLN A 262 -19.18 19.43 7.00
N GLU A 263 -18.54 19.33 8.18
CA GLU A 263 -17.72 20.40 8.76
C GLU A 263 -16.31 20.43 8.17
N ALA A 264 -15.84 19.31 7.62
CA ALA A 264 -14.51 19.22 7.07
C ALA A 264 -14.42 19.87 5.68
N GLY A 265 -13.49 20.81 5.52
CA GLY A 265 -13.01 21.25 4.20
C GLY A 265 -11.97 20.29 3.64
N MET A 266 -11.54 20.46 2.39
CA MET A 266 -10.44 19.69 1.82
C MET A 266 -9.13 19.98 2.55
N GLY A 267 -8.37 18.91 2.88
CA GLY A 267 -7.07 19.05 3.57
C GLY A 267 -7.15 19.63 4.97
N GLY A 268 -8.34 19.71 5.56
CA GLY A 268 -8.55 20.21 6.92
C GLY A 268 -7.88 19.36 7.99
N PRO A 269 -7.87 19.81 9.27
CA PRO A 269 -7.36 19.02 10.38
C PRO A 269 -8.03 17.66 10.50
N PRO A 270 -7.32 16.57 10.86
CA PRO A 270 -7.85 15.20 10.87
C PRO A 270 -9.11 15.03 11.74
N GLY A 271 -9.19 15.72 12.87
CA GLY A 271 -10.34 15.65 13.78
C GLY A 271 -11.67 16.12 13.19
N LEU A 272 -11.66 16.89 12.10
CA LEU A 272 -12.88 17.32 11.43
C LEU A 272 -13.54 16.22 10.60
N TYR A 273 -12.79 15.17 10.23
CA TYR A 273 -13.33 14.08 9.40
C TYR A 273 -14.15 13.04 10.15
N LYS A 274 -14.18 13.12 11.50
CA LYS A 274 -15.09 12.36 12.34
C LYS A 274 -15.10 10.84 12.07
N ASP A 275 -13.92 10.22 11.99
CA ASP A 275 -13.78 8.78 11.79
C ASP A 275 -14.55 7.98 12.86
N ASP A 276 -14.55 8.46 14.11
CA ASP A 276 -15.31 7.84 15.19
C ASP A 276 -16.83 7.91 14.97
N LEU A 277 -17.35 8.98 14.36
CA LEU A 277 -18.78 9.07 14.03
C LEU A 277 -19.18 7.94 13.07
N ARG A 278 -18.42 7.72 12.00
CA ARG A 278 -18.64 6.64 11.04
C ARG A 278 -18.58 5.27 11.70
N LYS A 279 -17.54 5.05 12.50
CA LYS A 279 -17.36 3.82 13.25
C LYS A 279 -18.52 3.55 14.21
N ASN A 280 -18.95 4.57 14.95
CA ASN A 280 -20.05 4.43 15.91
C ASN A 280 -21.39 4.14 15.21
N VAL A 281 -21.69 4.79 14.08
CA VAL A 281 -22.89 4.48 13.29
C VAL A 281 -22.89 3.00 12.89
N VAL A 282 -21.78 2.49 12.37
CA VAL A 282 -21.64 1.08 11.95
C VAL A 282 -21.77 0.14 13.16
N LEU A 283 -21.09 0.41 14.27
CA LEU A 283 -21.09 -0.45 15.46
C LEU A 283 -22.43 -0.47 16.20
N ASN A 284 -23.26 0.56 16.05
CA ASN A 284 -24.61 0.61 16.63
C ASN A 284 -25.63 -0.25 15.85
N GLU A 285 -25.30 -0.68 14.62
CA GLU A 285 -26.14 -1.58 13.82
C GLU A 285 -25.88 -3.04 14.24
N LYS A 286 -26.78 -3.64 15.00
CA LYS A 286 -26.62 -4.99 15.59
C LYS A 286 -26.37 -6.10 14.55
N ASN A 287 -26.81 -5.89 13.32
CA ASN A 287 -26.69 -6.85 12.24
C ASN A 287 -25.39 -6.67 11.43
N ILE A 288 -24.50 -5.71 11.78
CA ILE A 288 -23.21 -5.52 11.11
C ILE A 288 -22.08 -6.13 11.95
N THR A 289 -21.28 -6.96 11.32
CA THR A 289 -19.95 -7.34 11.79
C THR A 289 -18.91 -6.51 11.04
N LEU A 290 -18.27 -5.55 11.72
CA LEU A 290 -17.19 -4.75 11.17
C LEU A 290 -15.87 -5.53 11.27
N LEU A 291 -15.20 -5.71 10.14
CA LEU A 291 -13.92 -6.41 9.98
C LEU A 291 -12.86 -5.43 9.45
N PRO A 292 -12.23 -4.61 10.30
CA PRO A 292 -11.21 -3.66 9.90
C PRO A 292 -9.87 -4.34 9.67
N ASN A 293 -8.96 -3.65 8.96
CA ASN A 293 -7.61 -4.12 8.64
C ASN A 293 -7.55 -5.44 7.85
N LEU A 294 -8.61 -5.77 7.11
CA LEU A 294 -8.65 -6.94 6.25
C LEU A 294 -8.53 -6.54 4.77
N HIS A 295 -7.42 -6.87 4.16
CA HIS A 295 -7.17 -6.67 2.73
C HIS A 295 -7.56 -7.92 1.94
N LEU A 296 -8.49 -7.74 0.99
CA LEU A 296 -8.97 -8.81 0.11
C LEU A 296 -7.87 -9.21 -0.88
N TYR A 297 -7.55 -10.50 -0.97
CA TYR A 297 -6.55 -11.01 -1.91
C TYR A 297 -7.02 -12.19 -2.78
N ASP A 298 -8.15 -12.85 -2.42
CA ASP A 298 -8.66 -13.99 -3.18
C ASP A 298 -10.18 -14.13 -3.04
N VAL A 299 -10.81 -14.73 -4.04
CA VAL A 299 -12.26 -14.97 -4.13
C VAL A 299 -12.55 -16.43 -4.39
N VAL A 300 -13.35 -17.05 -3.53
CA VAL A 300 -13.77 -18.43 -3.68
C VAL A 300 -15.03 -18.48 -4.53
N MET A 301 -14.92 -19.02 -5.73
CA MET A 301 -16.00 -19.12 -6.71
C MET A 301 -16.66 -20.51 -6.71
N ASP A 302 -17.97 -20.53 -6.93
CA ASP A 302 -18.71 -21.73 -7.38
C ASP A 302 -19.34 -21.41 -8.75
N LYS A 303 -18.69 -21.85 -9.82
CA LYS A 303 -19.01 -21.43 -11.19
C LYS A 303 -18.96 -19.90 -11.32
N ASN A 304 -20.10 -19.27 -11.62
CA ASN A 304 -20.22 -17.82 -11.79
C ASN A 304 -20.75 -17.11 -10.52
N ARG A 305 -20.68 -17.76 -9.37
CA ARG A 305 -21.16 -17.20 -8.11
C ARG A 305 -20.04 -17.15 -7.10
N ILE A 306 -19.88 -16.00 -6.45
CA ILE A 306 -18.97 -15.85 -5.30
C ILE A 306 -19.57 -16.59 -4.12
N LYS A 307 -18.80 -17.48 -3.50
CA LYS A 307 -19.14 -18.16 -2.24
C LYS A 307 -18.58 -17.48 -1.02
N GLY A 308 -17.37 -16.97 -1.15
CA GLY A 308 -16.67 -16.34 -0.06
C GLY A 308 -15.44 -15.60 -0.55
N VAL A 309 -14.84 -14.86 0.36
CA VAL A 309 -13.64 -14.07 0.12
C VAL A 309 -12.56 -14.41 1.13
N ARG A 310 -11.30 -14.33 0.70
CA ARG A 310 -10.14 -14.45 1.55
C ARG A 310 -9.46 -13.10 1.69
N ALA A 311 -9.12 -12.76 2.92
CA ALA A 311 -8.48 -11.51 3.24
C ALA A 311 -7.33 -11.73 4.24
N VAL A 312 -6.26 -10.96 4.09
CA VAL A 312 -5.16 -10.94 5.05
C VAL A 312 -5.35 -9.76 6.02
N ASN A 313 -5.15 -10.00 7.31
CA ASN A 313 -5.11 -8.91 8.28
C ASN A 313 -3.78 -8.16 8.13
N VAL A 314 -3.86 -6.89 7.75
CA VAL A 314 -2.67 -6.06 7.46
C VAL A 314 -1.83 -5.68 8.70
N THR A 315 -2.28 -6.06 9.89
CA THR A 315 -1.54 -5.81 11.14
C THR A 315 -0.96 -7.05 11.78
N THR A 316 -1.53 -8.24 11.47
CA THR A 316 -1.10 -9.53 12.04
C THR A 316 -0.65 -10.54 10.99
N LEU A 317 -0.91 -10.26 9.71
CA LEU A 317 -0.70 -11.13 8.55
C LEU A 317 -1.49 -12.45 8.59
N GLU A 318 -2.47 -12.56 9.47
CA GLU A 318 -3.34 -13.73 9.59
C GLU A 318 -4.36 -13.81 8.46
N ASP A 319 -4.58 -15.01 7.95
CA ASP A 319 -5.60 -15.26 6.92
C ASP A 319 -7.02 -15.30 7.53
N ASN A 320 -7.96 -14.74 6.77
CA ASN A 320 -9.37 -14.66 7.14
C ASN A 320 -10.24 -15.16 5.98
N TYR A 321 -11.34 -15.85 6.29
CA TYR A 321 -12.34 -16.30 5.34
C TYR A 321 -13.73 -15.84 5.76
N ILE A 322 -14.46 -15.26 4.81
CA ILE A 322 -15.81 -14.72 5.01
C ILE A 322 -16.72 -15.27 3.93
N GLU A 323 -17.73 -16.06 4.34
CA GLU A 323 -18.75 -16.62 3.45
C GLU A 323 -19.96 -15.68 3.33
N GLY A 324 -20.59 -15.63 2.14
CA GLY A 324 -21.77 -14.80 1.94
C GLY A 324 -22.68 -15.28 0.81
N ASP A 325 -23.94 -14.81 0.85
CA ASP A 325 -24.92 -15.07 -0.20
C ASP A 325 -24.88 -14.01 -1.31
N LEU A 326 -24.61 -12.74 -0.92
CA LEU A 326 -24.46 -11.60 -1.82
C LEU A 326 -23.19 -10.82 -1.45
N PHE A 327 -22.58 -10.21 -2.45
CA PHE A 327 -21.34 -9.42 -2.30
C PHE A 327 -21.47 -8.08 -2.99
N ALA A 328 -20.88 -7.03 -2.39
CA ALA A 328 -20.76 -5.72 -3.01
C ALA A 328 -19.31 -5.28 -3.03
N ASP A 329 -18.84 -4.84 -4.19
CA ASP A 329 -17.55 -4.17 -4.35
C ASP A 329 -17.72 -2.67 -4.07
N CYS A 330 -17.12 -2.22 -2.97
CA CYS A 330 -17.03 -0.82 -2.57
C CYS A 330 -15.57 -0.43 -2.32
N THR A 331 -14.61 -1.15 -2.92
CA THR A 331 -13.17 -0.97 -2.69
C THR A 331 -12.62 0.32 -3.29
N GLY A 332 -13.30 0.86 -4.31
CA GLY A 332 -12.83 2.00 -5.09
C GLY A 332 -11.88 1.62 -6.22
N ASP A 333 -11.29 0.43 -6.17
CA ASP A 333 -10.37 -0.12 -7.18
C ASP A 333 -10.94 -1.38 -7.89
N ALA A 334 -12.24 -1.65 -7.73
CA ALA A 334 -12.94 -2.82 -8.26
C ALA A 334 -12.26 -4.16 -7.92
N THR A 335 -11.60 -4.25 -6.76
CA THR A 335 -10.77 -5.40 -6.36
C THR A 335 -11.57 -6.71 -6.36
N LEU A 336 -12.78 -6.71 -5.79
CA LEU A 336 -13.65 -7.89 -5.78
C LEU A 336 -14.06 -8.28 -7.21
N GLY A 337 -14.44 -7.29 -8.02
CA GLY A 337 -14.86 -7.50 -9.41
C GLY A 337 -13.75 -8.16 -10.23
N ILE A 338 -12.53 -7.63 -10.15
CA ILE A 338 -11.35 -8.15 -10.86
C ILE A 338 -11.02 -9.57 -10.39
N LEU A 339 -10.93 -9.80 -9.09
CA LEU A 339 -10.60 -11.12 -8.53
C LEU A 339 -11.68 -12.18 -8.84
N SER A 340 -12.94 -11.77 -9.00
CA SER A 340 -14.02 -12.67 -9.39
C SER A 340 -14.12 -12.92 -10.89
N GLY A 341 -13.32 -12.23 -11.72
CA GLY A 341 -13.35 -12.31 -13.18
C GLY A 341 -14.52 -11.57 -13.82
N ALA A 342 -15.10 -10.58 -13.14
CA ALA A 342 -16.15 -9.74 -13.71
C ALA A 342 -15.60 -8.80 -14.78
N ASP A 343 -16.44 -8.43 -15.75
CA ASP A 343 -16.10 -7.42 -16.73
C ASP A 343 -15.85 -6.08 -16.05
N HIS A 344 -14.75 -5.44 -16.41
CA HIS A 344 -14.35 -4.13 -15.88
C HIS A 344 -13.76 -3.26 -16.99
N ARG A 345 -13.66 -1.97 -16.75
CA ARG A 345 -13.12 -0.99 -17.69
C ARG A 345 -12.22 -0.01 -16.95
N TYR A 346 -11.26 0.53 -17.70
CA TYR A 346 -10.34 1.55 -17.23
C TYR A 346 -10.26 2.67 -18.27
N GLY A 347 -10.20 3.93 -17.81
CA GLY A 347 -10.15 5.09 -18.69
C GLY A 347 -11.53 5.52 -19.19
N ARG A 348 -11.57 6.23 -20.36
CA ARG A 348 -12.79 6.81 -20.90
C ARG A 348 -13.33 5.99 -22.06
N GLU A 349 -14.63 5.84 -22.07
CA GLU A 349 -15.36 5.20 -23.18
C GLU A 349 -15.61 6.19 -24.29
N SER A 350 -15.60 5.67 -25.54
CA SER A 350 -15.87 6.52 -26.70
C SER A 350 -17.34 6.95 -26.81
N LYS A 351 -17.57 8.05 -27.51
CA LYS A 351 -18.92 8.53 -27.82
C LYS A 351 -19.78 7.53 -28.58
N ASN A 352 -19.17 6.57 -29.27
CA ASN A 352 -19.91 5.52 -29.96
C ASN A 352 -20.52 4.51 -28.98
N ILE A 353 -20.00 4.42 -27.76
CA ILE A 353 -20.51 3.56 -26.69
C ILE A 353 -21.48 4.34 -25.80
N THR A 354 -21.07 5.52 -25.34
CA THR A 354 -21.82 6.30 -24.35
C THR A 354 -22.92 7.16 -24.97
N HIS A 355 -22.79 7.51 -26.26
CA HIS A 355 -23.63 8.49 -26.97
C HIS A 355 -23.62 9.90 -26.37
N GLU A 356 -22.58 10.25 -25.60
CA GLU A 356 -22.38 11.55 -25.00
C GLU A 356 -21.52 12.45 -25.89
N ALA A 357 -21.94 13.70 -26.07
CA ALA A 357 -21.26 14.65 -26.95
C ALA A 357 -19.83 14.99 -26.46
N SER A 358 -19.59 14.96 -25.15
CA SER A 358 -18.30 15.24 -24.50
C SER A 358 -17.35 14.05 -24.42
N ALA A 359 -17.82 12.83 -24.73
CA ALA A 359 -16.98 11.65 -24.72
C ALA A 359 -15.93 11.69 -25.84
N PRO A 360 -14.77 11.07 -25.66
CA PRO A 360 -13.72 11.01 -26.67
C PRO A 360 -14.19 10.25 -27.93
N PRO A 361 -13.59 10.50 -29.11
CA PRO A 361 -13.97 9.78 -30.33
C PRO A 361 -13.68 8.28 -30.25
N GLU A 362 -12.64 7.88 -29.52
CA GLU A 362 -12.23 6.49 -29.30
C GLU A 362 -12.00 6.27 -27.78
N ASN A 363 -12.00 4.99 -27.37
CA ASN A 363 -11.65 4.65 -25.98
C ASN A 363 -10.20 5.02 -25.69
N ASP A 364 -9.93 5.53 -24.51
CA ASP A 364 -8.58 5.82 -24.05
C ASP A 364 -8.37 5.43 -22.57
N ASN A 365 -7.13 5.51 -22.07
CA ASN A 365 -6.76 5.17 -20.71
C ASN A 365 -6.67 6.42 -19.80
N LEU A 366 -7.24 7.55 -20.20
CA LEU A 366 -7.19 8.76 -19.41
C LEU A 366 -8.17 8.67 -18.25
N VAL A 367 -7.63 8.82 -17.03
CA VAL A 367 -8.38 8.96 -15.79
C VAL A 367 -8.02 10.25 -15.08
N MET A 368 -8.78 10.65 -14.09
CA MET A 368 -8.42 11.80 -13.26
C MET A 368 -7.21 11.45 -12.39
N GLY A 369 -6.34 12.44 -12.15
CA GLY A 369 -5.15 12.27 -11.32
C GLY A 369 -5.46 11.96 -9.87
N SER A 370 -4.45 11.41 -9.21
CA SER A 370 -4.46 11.17 -7.76
C SER A 370 -3.54 12.16 -7.05
N SER A 371 -3.83 12.48 -5.79
CA SER A 371 -3.13 13.53 -5.07
C SER A 371 -2.95 13.18 -3.59
N ASN A 372 -1.98 13.83 -2.95
CA ASN A 372 -1.72 13.71 -1.52
C ASN A 372 -1.94 15.06 -0.82
N GLN A 373 -2.71 15.06 0.25
CA GLN A 373 -2.99 16.27 1.03
C GLN A 373 -1.82 16.61 1.95
N TRP A 374 -1.58 17.90 2.14
CA TRP A 374 -0.52 18.40 3.01
C TRP A 374 -0.88 19.76 3.62
N ASN A 375 -0.24 20.11 4.72
CA ASN A 375 -0.34 21.45 5.29
C ASN A 375 0.95 21.89 5.98
N ALA A 376 1.09 23.19 6.09
CA ALA A 376 2.12 23.84 6.88
C ALA A 376 1.45 24.73 7.96
N ILE A 377 2.07 24.82 9.11
CA ILE A 377 1.62 25.65 10.22
C ILE A 377 2.56 26.84 10.42
N ARG A 378 2.00 27.96 10.87
CA ARG A 378 2.80 29.11 11.29
C ARG A 378 3.34 28.87 12.69
N ILE A 379 4.61 29.18 12.88
CA ILE A 379 5.33 29.06 14.15
C ILE A 379 6.06 30.38 14.49
N SER A 380 6.52 30.50 15.74
CA SER A 380 7.19 31.74 16.25
C SER A 380 8.63 31.87 15.77
N GLU A 381 9.29 30.77 15.45
CA GLU A 381 10.73 30.76 15.08
C GLU A 381 10.90 30.51 13.60
N ALA A 382 11.94 31.08 13.00
CA ALA A 382 12.28 30.80 11.61
C ALA A 382 12.80 29.36 11.48
N THR A 383 12.35 28.66 10.42
CA THR A 383 12.79 27.30 10.12
C THR A 383 13.25 27.19 8.68
N ASP A 384 14.19 26.27 8.47
CA ASP A 384 14.67 25.86 7.17
C ASP A 384 14.02 24.56 6.72
N PHE A 385 14.23 24.19 5.46
CA PHE A 385 13.89 22.91 4.90
C PHE A 385 15.03 22.46 3.98
N PRO A 386 15.44 21.19 3.99
CA PRO A 386 16.53 20.70 3.14
C PRO A 386 16.25 20.92 1.66
N VAL A 387 17.30 21.19 0.89
CA VAL A 387 17.28 21.20 -0.57
C VAL A 387 18.18 20.06 -1.03
N GLU A 388 17.60 19.09 -1.70
CA GLU A 388 18.27 17.85 -2.07
C GLU A 388 18.34 17.67 -3.59
N PRO A 389 19.38 17.02 -4.13
CA PRO A 389 19.57 16.86 -5.57
C PRO A 389 18.42 16.13 -6.29
N TRP A 390 17.69 15.28 -5.58
CA TRP A 390 16.56 14.52 -6.13
C TRP A 390 15.28 15.35 -6.28
N MET A 391 15.22 16.56 -5.75
CA MET A 391 14.05 17.43 -5.84
C MET A 391 13.87 18.00 -7.25
N PHE A 392 12.62 18.25 -7.63
CA PHE A 392 12.32 18.96 -8.88
C PHE A 392 12.79 20.41 -8.81
N GLY A 393 13.27 20.94 -9.94
CA GLY A 393 13.58 22.36 -10.09
C GLY A 393 12.30 23.18 -10.26
N PHE A 394 11.95 23.98 -9.23
CA PHE A 394 10.89 24.99 -9.34
C PHE A 394 11.48 26.36 -9.68
N THR A 395 10.66 27.23 -10.29
CA THR A 395 11.03 28.60 -10.72
C THR A 395 10.04 29.60 -10.21
N ASP A 396 10.37 30.90 -10.35
CA ASP A 396 9.45 31.98 -10.00
C ASP A 396 8.15 31.96 -10.84
N ASP A 397 8.21 31.48 -12.07
CA ASP A 397 7.07 31.35 -12.97
C ASP A 397 6.25 30.08 -12.74
N TYR A 398 6.83 29.09 -12.06
CA TYR A 398 6.21 27.79 -11.82
C TYR A 398 6.46 27.29 -10.39
N HIS A 399 5.61 27.69 -9.48
CA HIS A 399 5.54 27.25 -8.10
C HIS A 399 4.15 27.55 -7.52
N PHE A 400 3.81 26.94 -6.38
CA PHE A 400 2.57 27.24 -5.66
C PHE A 400 2.90 27.84 -4.28
N PRO A 401 2.66 29.17 -4.06
CA PRO A 401 2.92 29.84 -2.80
C PRO A 401 1.83 29.56 -1.76
N LEU A 402 1.62 28.30 -1.44
CA LEU A 402 0.57 27.79 -0.58
C LEU A 402 1.12 27.22 0.72
N THR A 403 0.30 27.21 1.76
CA THR A 403 0.57 26.59 3.05
C THR A 403 -0.28 25.33 3.30
N SER A 404 -1.13 24.99 2.35
CA SER A 404 -1.93 23.75 2.38
C SER A 404 -2.31 23.34 0.97
N SER A 405 -2.57 22.08 0.78
CA SER A 405 -3.02 21.53 -0.50
C SER A 405 -4.53 21.54 -0.62
N SER A 406 -4.99 21.79 -1.83
CA SER A 406 -6.32 21.42 -2.30
C SER A 406 -6.18 20.86 -3.73
N TRP A 407 -5.60 19.67 -3.87
CA TRP A 407 -5.35 18.97 -5.15
C TRP A 407 -4.35 19.67 -6.09
N ASN A 408 -3.42 20.45 -5.57
CA ASN A 408 -2.47 21.21 -6.41
C ASN A 408 -1.44 20.32 -7.12
N TRP A 409 -1.17 19.15 -6.55
CA TRP A 409 -0.23 18.19 -7.12
C TRP A 409 -0.98 16.89 -7.39
N GLU A 410 -1.38 16.72 -8.64
CA GLU A 410 -2.00 15.52 -9.13
C GLU A 410 -1.08 14.83 -10.13
N SER A 411 -0.97 13.53 -10.06
CA SER A 411 -0.27 12.70 -11.03
C SER A 411 -1.03 11.42 -11.34
N GLY A 412 -0.57 10.68 -12.33
CA GLY A 412 -1.25 9.52 -12.89
C GLY A 412 -1.79 9.85 -14.27
N PHE A 413 -3.02 10.29 -14.38
CA PHE A 413 -3.72 10.57 -15.64
C PHE A 413 -3.60 9.40 -16.62
N ASN A 414 -2.92 9.58 -17.76
CA ASN A 414 -2.62 8.54 -18.74
C ASN A 414 -1.15 8.05 -18.68
N ASN A 415 -0.33 8.61 -17.79
CA ASN A 415 1.11 8.28 -17.70
C ASN A 415 1.36 7.09 -16.78
N TYR A 416 0.51 6.91 -15.76
CA TYR A 416 0.62 5.84 -14.77
C TYR A 416 -0.75 5.24 -14.50
N HIS A 417 -0.81 3.93 -14.38
CA HIS A 417 -2.03 3.23 -14.03
C HIS A 417 -2.36 3.41 -12.55
N THR A 418 -3.53 3.98 -12.22
CA THR A 418 -3.90 4.39 -10.84
C THR A 418 -3.97 3.26 -9.82
N VAL A 419 -4.10 2.01 -10.27
CA VAL A 419 -4.08 0.82 -9.41
C VAL A 419 -2.71 0.17 -9.41
N HIS A 420 -2.20 -0.23 -10.58
CA HIS A 420 -0.96 -1.01 -10.67
C HIS A 420 0.31 -0.21 -10.44
N GLN A 421 0.26 1.11 -10.57
CA GLN A 421 1.37 2.02 -10.35
C GLN A 421 1.03 3.09 -9.29
N ALA A 422 0.23 2.72 -8.33
CA ALA A 422 -0.24 3.62 -7.28
C ALA A 422 0.90 4.13 -6.39
N GLU A 423 1.93 3.31 -6.15
CA GLU A 423 3.10 3.71 -5.36
C GLU A 423 3.94 4.76 -6.10
N GLU A 424 4.16 4.59 -7.39
CA GLU A 424 4.87 5.58 -8.23
C GLU A 424 4.12 6.91 -8.29
N ILE A 425 2.80 6.88 -8.39
CA ILE A 425 1.95 8.08 -8.36
C ILE A 425 2.08 8.81 -7.04
N ARG A 426 1.98 8.09 -5.92
CA ARG A 426 2.19 8.65 -4.58
C ARG A 426 3.56 9.31 -4.46
N ASP A 427 4.61 8.65 -4.93
CA ASP A 427 5.98 9.10 -4.83
C ASP A 427 6.21 10.39 -5.65
N LEU A 428 5.65 10.47 -6.85
CA LEU A 428 5.68 11.69 -7.65
C LEU A 428 4.99 12.87 -6.95
N ASN A 429 3.82 12.64 -6.36
CA ASN A 429 3.10 13.68 -5.63
C ASN A 429 3.90 14.18 -4.42
N ILE A 430 4.42 13.25 -3.60
CA ILE A 430 5.25 13.58 -2.43
C ILE A 430 6.51 14.32 -2.84
N ARG A 431 7.18 13.89 -3.91
CA ARG A 431 8.35 14.56 -4.46
C ARG A 431 8.04 15.99 -4.89
N ALA A 432 6.92 16.21 -5.59
CA ALA A 432 6.50 17.55 -6.00
C ALA A 432 6.23 18.46 -4.80
N ILE A 433 5.56 17.95 -3.77
CA ILE A 433 5.26 18.68 -2.54
C ILE A 433 6.56 19.08 -1.83
N TYR A 434 7.48 18.15 -1.58
CA TYR A 434 8.77 18.45 -0.96
C TYR A 434 9.58 19.47 -1.77
N SER A 435 9.62 19.31 -3.09
CA SER A 435 10.37 20.19 -3.98
C SER A 435 9.81 21.62 -3.99
N ASN A 436 8.49 21.76 -4.10
CA ASN A 436 7.85 23.08 -4.00
C ASN A 436 8.07 23.70 -2.63
N TRP A 437 7.95 22.91 -1.55
CA TRP A 437 8.21 23.41 -0.19
C TRP A 437 9.66 23.88 -0.01
N ALA A 438 10.65 23.13 -0.51
CA ALA A 438 12.05 23.51 -0.50
C ALA A 438 12.29 24.82 -1.28
N PHE A 439 11.65 24.99 -2.44
CA PHE A 439 11.69 26.24 -3.21
C PHE A 439 11.12 27.43 -2.40
N LEU A 440 9.96 27.27 -1.75
CA LEU A 440 9.36 28.31 -0.92
C LEU A 440 10.25 28.69 0.27
N LYS A 441 10.87 27.71 0.91
CA LYS A 441 11.78 27.91 2.07
C LYS A 441 13.13 28.52 1.68
N THR A 442 13.49 28.52 0.40
CA THR A 442 14.77 29.11 -0.07
C THR A 442 14.55 30.37 -0.89
N LYS A 443 13.77 30.31 -1.96
CA LYS A 443 13.59 31.44 -2.89
C LYS A 443 12.52 32.45 -2.44
N LYS A 444 11.58 32.02 -1.59
CA LYS A 444 10.53 32.85 -0.98
C LYS A 444 10.69 32.91 0.55
N TYR A 445 11.93 32.83 1.03
CA TYR A 445 12.27 32.66 2.45
C TYR A 445 11.58 33.71 3.36
N GLU A 446 11.62 35.00 3.03
CA GLU A 446 11.03 36.04 3.86
C GLU A 446 9.53 35.86 4.09
N GLN A 447 8.81 35.31 3.10
CA GLN A 447 7.39 35.01 3.18
C GLN A 447 7.09 33.75 3.98
N PHE A 448 7.97 32.73 3.87
CA PHE A 448 7.71 31.39 4.41
C PHE A 448 8.59 30.97 5.61
N LYS A 449 9.53 31.81 6.05
CA LYS A 449 10.47 31.47 7.15
C LYS A 449 9.79 31.05 8.46
N PHE A 450 8.61 31.60 8.76
CA PHE A 450 7.83 31.26 9.95
C PHE A 450 6.79 30.16 9.72
N TYR A 451 6.87 29.43 8.62
CA TYR A 451 6.03 28.27 8.36
C TYR A 451 6.88 27.00 8.41
N LYS A 452 6.28 25.93 8.97
CA LYS A 452 6.87 24.59 9.03
C LYS A 452 5.91 23.63 8.35
N LEU A 453 6.43 22.75 7.47
CA LEU A 453 5.67 21.61 6.97
C LEU A 453 5.24 20.75 8.16
N ASN A 454 3.95 20.58 8.35
CA ASN A 454 3.37 19.96 9.52
C ASN A 454 2.85 18.57 9.26
N GLU A 455 2.14 18.42 8.15
CA GLU A 455 1.54 17.16 7.74
C GLU A 455 1.66 16.99 6.23
N LEU A 456 1.91 15.78 5.81
CA LEU A 456 1.83 15.31 4.44
C LEU A 456 1.24 13.90 4.51
N GLN A 457 0.07 13.72 3.91
CA GLN A 457 -0.58 12.42 3.88
C GLN A 457 0.17 11.51 2.92
N PHE A 458 0.56 10.33 3.37
CA PHE A 458 1.14 9.30 2.51
C PHE A 458 0.06 8.40 1.89
N VAL A 459 -1.19 8.46 2.40
CA VAL A 459 -2.33 7.81 1.78
C VAL A 459 -2.86 8.68 0.66
N THR A 460 -2.84 8.13 -0.55
CA THR A 460 -3.21 8.85 -1.76
C THR A 460 -4.71 8.90 -1.96
N GLY A 461 -5.24 10.09 -2.22
CA GLY A 461 -6.62 10.27 -2.65
C GLY A 461 -6.75 9.97 -4.14
N LYS A 462 -7.51 8.93 -4.46
CA LYS A 462 -7.82 8.53 -5.83
C LYS A 462 -9.21 9.04 -6.21
N ARG A 463 -9.37 9.45 -7.48
CA ARG A 463 -10.69 9.86 -8.01
C ARG A 463 -11.32 8.76 -8.83
N GLU A 464 -10.53 8.07 -9.63
CA GLU A 464 -10.96 7.04 -10.56
C GLU A 464 -9.99 5.85 -10.55
N SER A 465 -10.52 4.69 -10.86
CA SER A 465 -9.79 3.46 -11.06
C SER A 465 -10.49 2.58 -12.11
N PHE A 466 -10.76 1.32 -11.87
CA PHE A 466 -11.53 0.47 -12.79
C PHE A 466 -13.02 0.79 -12.75
#